data_af1e1c70a61325d5b9183733ef5f85c1
#
_entry.id   af1e1c70a61325d5b9183733ef5f85c1
#
_cell.length_a   1.000
_cell.length_b   1.000
_cell.length_c   1.000
_cell.angle_alpha   90.00
_cell.angle_beta   90.00
_cell.angle_gamma   90.00
#
_symmetry.space_group_name_H-M   'P 1'
#
loop_
_entity.id
_entity.type
_entity.pdbx_description
1 polymer ?
#
loop_
_entity_poly.entity_id
_entity_poly.type
_entity_poly.pdbx_seq_one_letter_code
_entity_poly.pdbx_strand_id
1 'polypeptide(L)'
;LAFSAIQNNDKIGVIFFSDRIEKYIPPQKGRKHILYIIREMLDFHPQSKKTDVGMAVAYLTRVIKRRCTAFLLSDFYNQKDMSQELEIANRKHDIMAIQIYDKRAKTLPNIGLMKVRDAESGHEMYIDTSSAKLRTAHTNYWLHRQAVLSETFAKSKVDWMSVATDEDYVKSMMALFAKRNR
;
A
#
# COMPACT_ATOMS: atom_id res chain seq x y z
N LEU A 1 8.29 2.46 11.50
CA LEU A 1 7.38 1.49 12.14
C LEU A 1 8.14 0.37 12.84
N ALA A 2 8.95 -0.43 12.13
CA ALA A 2 9.65 -1.58 12.73
C ALA A 2 10.60 -1.19 13.88
N PHE A 3 11.38 -0.14 13.73
CA PHE A 3 12.27 0.36 14.80
C PHE A 3 11.51 0.96 15.99
N SER A 4 10.36 1.60 15.76
CA SER A 4 9.49 2.08 16.83
C SER A 4 8.98 0.93 17.70
N ALA A 5 8.61 -0.20 17.08
CA ALA A 5 8.20 -1.39 17.80
C ALA A 5 9.30 -1.98 18.70
N ILE A 6 10.59 -1.83 18.33
CA ILE A 6 11.71 -2.20 19.23
C ILE A 6 11.72 -1.34 20.50
N GLN A 7 11.62 -0.02 20.31
CA GLN A 7 11.67 0.94 21.42
C GLN A 7 10.51 0.74 22.41
N ASN A 8 9.32 0.42 21.89
CA ASN A 8 8.12 0.21 22.67
C ASN A 8 7.94 -1.24 23.17
N ASN A 9 8.89 -2.14 22.86
CA ASN A 9 8.80 -3.56 23.17
C ASN A 9 7.50 -4.22 22.67
N ASP A 10 7.03 -3.80 21.50
CA ASP A 10 5.83 -4.31 20.85
C ASP A 10 6.11 -5.59 20.05
N LYS A 11 5.05 -6.37 19.80
CA LYS A 11 5.10 -7.49 18.87
C LYS A 11 4.83 -6.99 17.46
N ILE A 12 5.68 -7.36 16.51
CA ILE A 12 5.50 -7.07 15.09
C ILE A 12 5.47 -8.36 14.28
N GLY A 13 4.53 -8.44 13.34
CA GLY A 13 4.45 -9.47 12.32
C GLY A 13 4.22 -8.86 10.96
N VAL A 14 4.38 -9.63 9.89
CA VAL A 14 4.22 -9.16 8.52
C VAL A 14 3.48 -10.20 7.69
N ILE A 15 2.62 -9.72 6.79
CA ILE A 15 1.98 -10.51 5.74
C ILE A 15 2.47 -9.94 4.40
N PHE A 16 3.24 -10.71 3.65
CA PHE A 16 3.56 -10.42 2.26
C PHE A 16 2.45 -11.00 1.39
N PHE A 17 1.94 -10.21 0.47
CA PHE A 17 0.84 -10.61 -0.39
C PHE A 17 0.98 -10.06 -1.82
N SER A 18 0.39 -10.78 -2.73
CA SER A 18 0.12 -10.42 -4.11
C SER A 18 -1.39 -10.64 -4.38
N ASP A 19 -1.81 -11.39 -5.39
CA ASP A 19 -3.16 -11.96 -5.51
C ASP A 19 -3.34 -13.24 -4.65
N ARG A 20 -2.33 -13.55 -3.82
CA ARG A 20 -2.29 -14.62 -2.82
C ARG A 20 -1.49 -14.20 -1.60
N ILE A 21 -1.60 -14.96 -0.52
CA ILE A 21 -0.68 -14.81 0.62
C ILE A 21 0.64 -15.48 0.26
N GLU A 22 1.66 -14.68 0.10
CA GLU A 22 3.01 -15.15 -0.27
C GLU A 22 3.78 -15.63 0.95
N LYS A 23 3.72 -14.87 2.05
CA LYS A 23 4.40 -15.22 3.30
C LYS A 23 3.73 -14.58 4.51
N TYR A 24 3.64 -15.34 5.60
CA TYR A 24 3.19 -14.83 6.89
C TYR A 24 4.27 -15.03 7.94
N ILE A 25 4.69 -13.95 8.58
CA ILE A 25 5.60 -13.94 9.71
C ILE A 25 4.80 -13.53 10.94
N PRO A 26 4.59 -14.44 11.91
CA PRO A 26 3.74 -14.18 13.06
C PRO A 26 4.32 -13.10 13.98
N PRO A 27 3.48 -12.38 14.75
CA PRO A 27 3.93 -11.32 15.64
C PRO A 27 4.80 -11.84 16.79
N GLN A 28 6.05 -11.39 16.85
CA GLN A 28 7.00 -11.65 17.93
C GLN A 28 7.70 -10.37 18.37
N LYS A 29 8.30 -10.39 19.56
CA LYS A 29 9.10 -9.30 20.11
C LYS A 29 10.58 -9.49 19.80
N GLY A 30 11.31 -8.38 19.90
CA GLY A 30 12.76 -8.37 19.95
C GLY A 30 13.47 -8.02 18.66
N ARG A 31 14.66 -7.45 18.84
CA ARG A 31 15.48 -6.90 17.74
C ARG A 31 15.81 -7.93 16.67
N LYS A 32 16.11 -9.18 17.06
CA LYS A 32 16.45 -10.25 16.09
C LYS A 32 15.29 -10.54 15.15
N HIS A 33 14.07 -10.58 15.67
CA HIS A 33 12.86 -10.82 14.88
C HIS A 33 12.60 -9.68 13.88
N ILE A 34 12.78 -8.44 14.31
CA ILE A 34 12.59 -7.28 13.44
C ILE A 34 13.65 -7.23 12.33
N LEU A 35 14.89 -7.51 12.64
CA LEU A 35 15.95 -7.60 11.62
C LEU A 35 15.68 -8.75 10.63
N TYR A 36 15.12 -9.86 11.10
CA TYR A 36 14.67 -10.94 10.22
C TYR A 36 13.55 -10.46 9.27
N ILE A 37 12.53 -9.75 9.77
CA ILE A 37 11.47 -9.17 8.92
C ILE A 37 12.06 -8.22 7.86
N ILE A 38 12.97 -7.33 8.26
CA ILE A 38 13.61 -6.37 7.32
C ILE A 38 14.37 -7.11 6.23
N ARG A 39 15.17 -8.12 6.60
CA ARG A 39 15.90 -8.93 5.63
C ARG A 39 14.96 -9.65 4.67
N GLU A 40 13.90 -10.28 5.21
CA GLU A 40 12.88 -10.93 4.38
C GLU A 40 12.22 -9.94 3.41
N MET A 41 11.94 -8.72 3.85
CA MET A 41 11.32 -7.70 2.99
C MET A 41 12.25 -7.24 1.86
N LEU A 42 13.57 -7.20 2.09
CA LEU A 42 14.55 -6.81 1.08
C LEU A 42 14.84 -7.92 0.06
N ASP A 43 14.83 -9.17 0.53
CA ASP A 43 15.17 -10.35 -0.30
C ASP A 43 13.93 -11.01 -0.94
N PHE A 44 12.72 -10.50 -0.63
CA PHE A 44 11.48 -11.15 -1.03
C PHE A 44 11.20 -11.00 -2.54
N HIS A 45 10.93 -12.11 -3.20
CA HIS A 45 10.52 -12.17 -4.59
C HIS A 45 9.11 -12.77 -4.68
N PRO A 46 8.08 -11.97 -5.03
CA PRO A 46 6.71 -12.48 -5.12
C PRO A 46 6.56 -13.46 -6.29
N GLN A 47 5.71 -14.47 -6.11
CA GLN A 47 5.38 -15.44 -7.16
C GLN A 47 4.38 -14.89 -8.18
N SER A 48 3.60 -13.87 -7.80
CA SER A 48 2.66 -13.19 -8.67
C SER A 48 2.92 -11.69 -8.71
N LYS A 49 2.58 -11.08 -9.86
CA LYS A 49 2.66 -9.63 -10.06
C LYS A 49 1.31 -8.92 -9.86
N LYS A 50 0.24 -9.71 -9.67
CA LYS A 50 -1.10 -9.17 -9.43
C LYS A 50 -1.28 -8.79 -7.96
N THR A 51 -2.28 -7.99 -7.66
CA THR A 51 -2.57 -7.52 -6.30
C THR A 51 -4.03 -7.76 -5.94
N ASP A 52 -4.28 -8.34 -4.74
CA ASP A 52 -5.60 -8.47 -4.13
C ASP A 52 -5.53 -8.05 -2.66
N VAL A 53 -5.81 -6.79 -2.42
CA VAL A 53 -5.77 -6.18 -1.08
C VAL A 53 -6.87 -6.74 -0.18
N GLY A 54 -8.08 -6.94 -0.72
CA GLY A 54 -9.21 -7.49 0.04
C GLY A 54 -8.89 -8.85 0.62
N MET A 55 -8.30 -9.75 -0.18
CA MET A 55 -7.86 -11.06 0.27
C MET A 55 -6.82 -10.98 1.38
N ALA A 56 -5.84 -10.06 1.29
CA ALA A 56 -4.81 -9.88 2.32
C ALA A 56 -5.41 -9.40 3.65
N VAL A 57 -6.36 -8.46 3.60
CA VAL A 57 -7.08 -7.94 4.76
C VAL A 57 -7.98 -9.00 5.40
N ALA A 58 -8.69 -9.79 4.59
CA ALA A 58 -9.48 -10.93 5.07
C ALA A 58 -8.59 -11.98 5.75
N TYR A 59 -7.41 -12.26 5.20
CA TYR A 59 -6.44 -13.17 5.81
C TYR A 59 -5.96 -12.64 7.16
N LEU A 60 -5.56 -11.36 7.27
CA LEU A 60 -5.19 -10.71 8.52
C LEU A 60 -6.27 -10.94 9.59
N THR A 61 -7.53 -10.64 9.25
CA THR A 61 -8.67 -10.78 10.15
C THR A 61 -8.87 -12.22 10.62
N ARG A 62 -8.57 -13.20 9.78
CA ARG A 62 -8.68 -14.62 10.08
C ARG A 62 -7.56 -15.11 11.00
N VAL A 63 -6.30 -14.71 10.75
CA VAL A 63 -5.14 -15.26 11.48
C VAL A 63 -4.85 -14.52 12.78
N ILE A 64 -5.11 -13.22 12.85
CA ILE A 64 -4.90 -12.43 14.07
C ILE A 64 -6.20 -12.38 14.89
N LYS A 65 -6.20 -13.08 16.03
CA LYS A 65 -7.40 -13.18 16.88
C LYS A 65 -7.59 -11.98 17.81
N ARG A 66 -6.49 -11.40 18.30
CA ARG A 66 -6.51 -10.23 19.20
C ARG A 66 -6.48 -8.95 18.38
N ARG A 67 -7.10 -7.88 18.91
CA ARG A 67 -7.02 -6.55 18.31
C ARG A 67 -5.55 -6.12 18.15
N CYS A 68 -5.19 -5.62 16.99
CA CYS A 68 -3.88 -5.07 16.68
C CYS A 68 -4.02 -3.81 15.84
N THR A 69 -2.97 -3.02 15.79
CA THR A 69 -2.78 -1.96 14.79
C THR A 69 -2.14 -2.61 13.56
N ALA A 70 -2.71 -2.41 12.39
CA ALA A 70 -2.19 -2.95 11.14
C ALA A 70 -1.99 -1.84 10.10
N PHE A 71 -0.79 -1.79 9.55
CA PHE A 71 -0.44 -0.88 8.46
C PHE A 71 -0.51 -1.63 7.14
N LEU A 72 -1.41 -1.20 6.28
CA LEU A 72 -1.59 -1.75 4.95
C LEU A 72 -0.80 -0.89 3.95
N LEU A 73 0.33 -1.42 3.47
CA LEU A 73 1.22 -0.73 2.54
C LEU A 73 1.03 -1.30 1.14
N SER A 74 0.62 -0.47 0.18
CA SER A 74 0.39 -0.86 -1.22
C SER A 74 0.37 0.38 -2.11
N ASP A 75 0.51 0.19 -3.42
CA ASP A 75 0.17 1.19 -4.43
C ASP A 75 -1.35 1.24 -4.72
N PHE A 76 -2.09 0.26 -4.17
CA PHE A 76 -3.53 0.09 -4.36
C PHE A 76 -3.98 0.01 -5.82
N TYR A 77 -3.12 -0.52 -6.70
CA TYR A 77 -3.52 -0.94 -8.04
C TYR A 77 -4.31 -2.24 -7.94
N ASN A 78 -5.50 -2.15 -7.33
CA ASN A 78 -6.41 -3.28 -7.13
C ASN A 78 -7.59 -3.17 -8.09
N GLN A 79 -7.92 -4.26 -8.77
CA GLN A 79 -9.06 -4.30 -9.71
C GLN A 79 -10.37 -4.68 -9.01
N LYS A 80 -10.29 -5.23 -7.80
CA LYS A 80 -11.46 -5.67 -7.03
C LYS A 80 -11.85 -4.65 -5.98
N ASP A 81 -13.12 -4.55 -5.67
CA ASP A 81 -13.59 -3.80 -4.51
C ASP A 81 -13.10 -4.49 -3.23
N MET A 82 -12.56 -3.70 -2.31
CA MET A 82 -12.01 -4.14 -1.02
C MET A 82 -12.75 -3.51 0.17
N SER A 83 -13.83 -2.80 -0.10
CA SER A 83 -14.55 -2.02 0.92
C SER A 83 -15.10 -2.87 2.04
N GLN A 84 -15.68 -4.03 1.72
CA GLN A 84 -16.27 -4.95 2.69
C GLN A 84 -15.22 -5.54 3.62
N GLU A 85 -14.11 -6.04 3.06
CA GLU A 85 -13.01 -6.63 3.83
C GLU A 85 -12.36 -5.60 4.75
N LEU A 86 -12.16 -4.38 4.27
CA LEU A 86 -11.65 -3.27 5.07
C LEU A 86 -12.59 -2.90 6.21
N GLU A 87 -13.90 -2.82 5.96
CA GLU A 87 -14.89 -2.52 7.00
C GLU A 87 -14.90 -3.59 8.10
N ILE A 88 -14.91 -4.89 7.72
CA ILE A 88 -14.86 -6.01 8.66
C ILE A 88 -13.57 -5.96 9.47
N ALA A 89 -12.44 -5.75 8.81
CA ALA A 89 -11.14 -5.71 9.46
C ALA A 89 -11.02 -4.52 10.42
N ASN A 90 -11.52 -3.34 10.04
CA ASN A 90 -11.42 -2.14 10.87
C ASN A 90 -12.34 -2.18 12.10
N ARG A 91 -13.40 -2.99 12.09
CA ARG A 91 -14.19 -3.30 13.30
C ARG A 91 -13.40 -4.14 14.31
N LYS A 92 -12.53 -5.03 13.85
CA LYS A 92 -11.77 -5.96 14.69
C LYS A 92 -10.39 -5.42 15.08
N HIS A 93 -9.75 -4.75 14.16
CA HIS A 93 -8.39 -4.21 14.26
C HIS A 93 -8.41 -2.70 14.07
N ASP A 94 -7.27 -2.08 14.21
CA ASP A 94 -7.04 -0.68 13.91
C ASP A 94 -6.24 -0.60 12.60
N ILE A 95 -6.93 -0.40 11.47
CA ILE A 95 -6.32 -0.43 10.13
C ILE A 95 -5.92 0.98 9.70
N MET A 96 -4.69 1.11 9.23
CA MET A 96 -4.18 2.32 8.58
C MET A 96 -3.64 1.96 7.20
N ALA A 97 -4.10 2.65 6.16
CA ALA A 97 -3.64 2.44 4.80
C ALA A 97 -2.57 3.48 4.42
N ILE A 98 -1.48 3.01 3.82
CA ILE A 98 -0.38 3.85 3.33
C ILE A 98 -0.20 3.53 1.86
N GLN A 99 -0.63 4.45 1.00
CA GLN A 99 -0.36 4.36 -0.42
C GLN A 99 1.07 4.82 -0.70
N ILE A 100 1.84 3.96 -1.36
CA ILE A 100 3.20 4.27 -1.83
C ILE A 100 3.14 4.33 -3.35
N TYR A 101 3.59 5.45 -3.95
CA TYR A 101 3.53 5.62 -5.40
C TYR A 101 4.77 6.35 -5.96
N ASP A 102 5.07 6.10 -7.22
CA ASP A 102 6.04 6.89 -7.98
C ASP A 102 5.35 8.15 -8.55
N LYS A 103 6.01 9.31 -8.52
CA LYS A 103 5.48 10.57 -9.10
C LYS A 103 5.10 10.44 -10.58
N ARG A 104 5.76 9.55 -11.32
CA ARG A 104 5.44 9.26 -12.73
C ARG A 104 4.08 8.58 -12.89
N ALA A 105 3.58 7.91 -11.85
CA ALA A 105 2.20 7.41 -11.85
C ALA A 105 1.17 8.54 -11.87
N LYS A 106 1.53 9.73 -11.33
CA LYS A 106 0.69 10.92 -11.32
C LYS A 106 0.85 11.77 -12.58
N THR A 107 2.09 11.98 -13.01
CA THR A 107 2.41 12.89 -14.12
C THR A 107 3.44 12.29 -15.06
N LEU A 108 3.16 12.28 -16.36
CA LEU A 108 4.11 11.86 -17.38
C LEU A 108 5.03 13.04 -17.75
N PRO A 109 6.35 12.81 -17.87
CA PRO A 109 7.28 13.82 -18.38
C PRO A 109 7.04 14.07 -19.88
N ASN A 110 7.34 15.28 -20.35
CA ASN A 110 7.33 15.59 -21.78
C ASN A 110 8.72 15.29 -22.38
N ILE A 111 8.92 14.06 -22.85
CA ILE A 111 10.19 13.55 -23.38
C ILE A 111 10.07 12.91 -24.77
N GLY A 112 8.92 13.11 -25.43
CA GLY A 112 8.65 12.51 -26.75
C GLY A 112 8.19 11.06 -26.65
N LEU A 113 8.62 10.23 -27.60
CA LEU A 113 8.25 8.81 -27.66
C LEU A 113 8.91 8.01 -26.54
N MET A 114 8.10 7.39 -25.71
CA MET A 114 8.55 6.61 -24.56
C MET A 114 8.00 5.18 -24.61
N LYS A 115 8.88 4.19 -24.37
CA LYS A 115 8.46 2.81 -24.18
C LYS A 115 8.00 2.64 -22.74
N VAL A 116 6.77 2.19 -22.55
CA VAL A 116 6.19 1.86 -21.25
C VAL A 116 5.89 0.38 -21.18
N ARG A 117 5.96 -0.17 -19.98
CA ARG A 117 5.65 -1.56 -19.70
C ARG A 117 4.64 -1.63 -18.55
N ASP A 118 3.57 -2.33 -18.78
CA ASP A 118 2.60 -2.63 -17.72
C ASP A 118 3.22 -3.58 -16.69
N ALA A 119 3.16 -3.22 -15.41
CA ALA A 119 3.86 -3.93 -14.35
C ALA A 119 3.24 -5.31 -14.06
N GLU A 120 1.93 -5.47 -14.23
CA GLU A 120 1.22 -6.71 -13.96
C GLU A 120 1.25 -7.68 -15.15
N SER A 121 0.86 -7.21 -16.33
CA SER A 121 0.78 -8.03 -17.56
C SER A 121 2.11 -8.18 -18.27
N GLY A 122 3.06 -7.26 -18.03
CA GLY A 122 4.32 -7.17 -18.76
C GLY A 122 4.17 -6.66 -20.20
N HIS A 123 2.96 -6.26 -20.62
CA HIS A 123 2.72 -5.72 -21.97
C HIS A 123 3.50 -4.43 -22.18
N GLU A 124 4.17 -4.33 -23.32
CA GLU A 124 4.95 -3.17 -23.70
C GLU A 124 4.27 -2.39 -24.82
N MET A 125 4.27 -1.06 -24.72
CA MET A 125 3.75 -0.17 -25.75
C MET A 125 4.58 1.11 -25.83
N TYR A 126 4.52 1.76 -26.98
CA TYR A 126 5.08 3.08 -27.14
C TYR A 126 3.99 4.13 -26.99
N ILE A 127 4.27 5.18 -26.21
CA ILE A 127 3.39 6.33 -26.03
C ILE A 127 4.15 7.60 -26.39
N ASP A 128 3.47 8.54 -27.05
CA ASP A 128 4.05 9.86 -27.35
C ASP A 128 3.72 10.83 -26.21
N THR A 129 4.68 11.04 -25.35
CA THR A 129 4.55 11.96 -24.21
C THR A 129 4.67 13.44 -24.59
N SER A 130 4.96 13.80 -25.85
CA SER A 130 4.86 15.19 -26.34
C SER A 130 3.40 15.64 -26.43
N SER A 131 2.44 14.71 -26.60
CA SER A 131 1.02 14.99 -26.63
C SER A 131 0.50 15.50 -25.29
N ALA A 132 0.11 16.77 -25.21
CA ALA A 132 -0.52 17.37 -24.03
C ALA A 132 -1.82 16.65 -23.65
N LYS A 133 -2.61 16.22 -24.66
CA LYS A 133 -3.86 15.46 -24.45
C LYS A 133 -3.59 14.17 -23.70
N LEU A 134 -2.55 13.43 -24.08
CA LEU A 134 -2.18 12.16 -23.41
C LEU A 134 -1.74 12.43 -21.97
N ARG A 135 -0.88 13.40 -21.72
CA ARG A 135 -0.45 13.75 -20.37
C ARG A 135 -1.60 14.17 -19.46
N THR A 136 -2.54 14.97 -19.99
CA THR A 136 -3.75 15.39 -19.26
C THR A 136 -4.64 14.18 -18.94
N ALA A 137 -4.86 13.28 -19.92
CA ALA A 137 -5.65 12.07 -19.70
C ALA A 137 -5.05 11.17 -18.63
N HIS A 138 -3.70 11.01 -18.61
CA HIS A 138 -2.99 10.27 -17.58
C HIS A 138 -3.18 10.89 -16.19
N THR A 139 -3.01 12.21 -16.06
CA THR A 139 -3.23 12.92 -14.79
C THR A 139 -4.68 12.79 -14.30
N ASN A 140 -5.66 12.92 -15.20
CA ASN A 140 -7.08 12.77 -14.86
C ASN A 140 -7.41 11.34 -14.41
N TYR A 141 -6.81 10.33 -15.04
CA TYR A 141 -6.94 8.93 -14.61
C TYR A 141 -6.40 8.74 -13.18
N TRP A 142 -5.23 9.30 -12.88
CA TRP A 142 -4.68 9.29 -11.51
C TRP A 142 -5.64 9.95 -10.51
N LEU A 143 -6.11 11.16 -10.80
CA LEU A 143 -7.02 11.90 -9.92
C LEU A 143 -8.33 11.13 -9.67
N HIS A 144 -8.88 10.53 -10.71
CA HIS A 144 -10.07 9.67 -10.57
C HIS A 144 -9.81 8.49 -9.63
N ARG A 145 -8.69 7.80 -9.78
CA ARG A 145 -8.31 6.70 -8.88
C ARG A 145 -8.13 7.14 -7.44
N GLN A 146 -7.50 8.31 -7.22
CA GLN A 146 -7.37 8.87 -5.88
C GLN A 146 -8.73 9.17 -5.24
N ALA A 147 -9.68 9.67 -6.01
CA ALA A 147 -11.04 9.91 -5.54
C ALA A 147 -11.74 8.61 -5.13
N VAL A 148 -11.63 7.56 -5.95
CA VAL A 148 -12.19 6.23 -5.64
C VAL A 148 -11.56 5.63 -4.38
N LEU A 149 -10.23 5.71 -4.23
CA LEU A 149 -9.54 5.23 -3.02
C LEU A 149 -9.97 6.00 -1.77
N SER A 150 -10.06 7.33 -1.88
CA SER A 150 -10.53 8.19 -0.77
C SER A 150 -11.94 7.82 -0.33
N GLU A 151 -12.85 7.57 -1.28
CA GLU A 151 -14.21 7.13 -1.01
C GLU A 151 -14.24 5.75 -0.34
N THR A 152 -13.47 4.80 -0.85
CA THR A 152 -13.35 3.45 -0.30
C THR A 152 -12.89 3.48 1.16
N PHE A 153 -11.82 4.22 1.46
CA PHE A 153 -11.32 4.33 2.83
C PHE A 153 -12.27 5.09 3.74
N ALA A 154 -12.94 6.14 3.24
CA ALA A 154 -13.95 6.88 4.01
C ALA A 154 -15.14 5.98 4.38
N LYS A 155 -15.68 5.21 3.44
CA LYS A 155 -16.77 4.24 3.69
C LYS A 155 -16.36 3.17 4.70
N SER A 156 -15.15 2.67 4.62
CA SER A 156 -14.62 1.63 5.53
C SER A 156 -14.09 2.21 6.85
N LYS A 157 -14.14 3.54 7.05
CA LYS A 157 -13.62 4.26 8.22
C LYS A 157 -12.14 3.95 8.49
N VAL A 158 -11.36 3.74 7.42
CA VAL A 158 -9.93 3.49 7.48
C VAL A 158 -9.19 4.80 7.27
N ASP A 159 -8.32 5.15 8.21
CA ASP A 159 -7.42 6.29 8.03
C ASP A 159 -6.34 5.95 7.01
N TRP A 160 -6.06 6.89 6.14
CA TRP A 160 -5.08 6.66 5.09
C TRP A 160 -4.23 7.89 4.77
N MET A 161 -3.10 7.63 4.18
CA MET A 161 -2.21 8.63 3.60
C MET A 161 -1.62 8.13 2.29
N SER A 162 -1.16 9.08 1.47
CA SER A 162 -0.46 8.82 0.23
C SER A 162 0.92 9.48 0.29
N VAL A 163 1.96 8.76 -0.10
CA VAL A 163 3.35 9.24 -0.08
C VAL A 163 4.07 8.81 -1.35
N ALA A 164 4.74 9.75 -2.01
CA ALA A 164 5.60 9.43 -3.13
C ALA A 164 6.93 8.83 -2.65
N THR A 165 7.55 7.97 -3.46
CA THR A 165 8.81 7.29 -3.11
C THR A 165 10.00 8.23 -2.87
N ASP A 166 9.92 9.46 -3.38
CA ASP A 166 10.94 10.51 -3.26
C ASP A 166 10.54 11.63 -2.25
N GLU A 167 9.46 11.46 -1.50
CA GLU A 167 8.99 12.41 -0.48
C GLU A 167 9.39 11.99 0.94
N ASP A 168 9.48 12.99 1.83
CA ASP A 168 9.67 12.74 3.26
C ASP A 168 8.40 12.14 3.86
N TYR A 169 8.40 10.82 4.01
CA TYR A 169 7.29 10.08 4.59
C TYR A 169 7.05 10.41 6.07
N VAL A 170 8.04 10.95 6.79
CA VAL A 170 7.93 11.22 8.23
C VAL A 170 6.87 12.27 8.50
N LYS A 171 6.87 13.38 7.74
CA LYS A 171 5.86 14.44 7.87
C LYS A 171 4.45 13.93 7.61
N SER A 172 4.28 13.13 6.56
CA SER A 172 2.98 12.54 6.19
C SER A 172 2.49 11.58 7.27
N MET A 173 3.37 10.76 7.84
CA MET A 173 3.03 9.87 8.96
C MET A 173 2.67 10.64 10.23
N MET A 174 3.44 11.69 10.57
CA MET A 174 3.11 12.53 11.74
C MET A 174 1.74 13.19 11.58
N ALA A 175 1.39 13.68 10.39
CA ALA A 175 0.08 14.25 10.10
C ALA A 175 -1.05 13.21 10.26
N LEU A 176 -0.85 11.97 9.79
CA LEU A 176 -1.79 10.86 9.96
C LEU A 176 -2.05 10.58 11.45
N PHE A 177 -1.00 10.46 12.25
CA PHE A 177 -1.13 10.21 13.69
C PHE A 177 -1.72 11.40 14.46
N ALA A 178 -1.36 12.64 14.11
CA ALA A 178 -1.93 13.83 14.73
C ALA A 178 -3.45 13.96 14.50
N LYS A 179 -3.95 13.54 13.32
CA LYS A 179 -5.38 13.50 13.01
C LYS A 179 -6.14 12.50 13.91
N ARG A 180 -5.49 11.42 14.31
CA ARG A 180 -6.09 10.35 15.14
C ARG A 180 -6.12 10.65 16.63
N ASN A 181 -5.26 11.53 17.09
CA ASN A 181 -5.19 11.93 18.50
C ASN A 181 -6.19 13.04 18.86
N ARG A 182 -7.05 13.45 17.93
CA ARG A 182 -8.16 14.36 18.12
C ARG A 182 -9.48 13.60 18.24
#